data_1a168ce5fa99bec610973065ac3e9aa3
#
_entry.id   1a168ce5fa99bec610973065ac3e9aa3
#
_cell.length_a   1.000
_cell.length_b   1.000
_cell.length_c   1.000
_cell.angle_alpha   90.00
_cell.angle_beta   90.00
_cell.angle_gamma   90.00
#
_symmetry.space_group_name_H-M   'P 1'
#
loop_
_entity.id
_entity.type
_entity.pdbx_description
1 polymer ?
#
loop_
_entity_poly.entity_id
_entity_poly.type
_entity_poly.pdbx_seq_one_letter_code
_entity_poly.pdbx_strand_id
1 'polypeptide(L)'
;LNLFTDPLVKSGQSDVIRQLAERLKQEPNATGMTVGNEFPQYAALAPGHTHPTRSECTIDEAQTWLETMHNAMKDQWPEGRFWFGFDDDLWFVDNHPFTPRHAVTQGFATTVHSWVFAQVGPRFGEGHPALTWFPRYLLELARAWSPDPKRPLWLQEVGAPRTHVPDDNAAAFMTTTMASLASTPGLEAVTWWCSHDVSRDLLDFPELEYSLGLFTNDGTPKPEALALAEVIPDLHNDQPQHQRDEPLEFSANWDTGEGRSVCSPTGDLFSQWVDQAERTGKAPRLRRV
;
A
#
# COMPACT_ATOMS: atom_id res chain seq x y z
N LEU A 1 9.67 17.04 -19.49
CA LEU A 1 8.28 17.29 -19.07
C LEU A 1 8.12 16.80 -17.63
N ASN A 2 7.52 17.63 -16.77
CA ASN A 2 7.27 17.28 -15.37
C ASN A 2 5.89 16.60 -15.24
N LEU A 3 5.84 15.43 -14.58
CA LEU A 3 4.63 14.63 -14.46
C LEU A 3 3.54 15.31 -13.63
N PHE A 4 3.92 16.13 -12.64
CA PHE A 4 2.99 16.69 -11.65
C PHE A 4 2.66 18.15 -11.88
N THR A 5 3.55 18.91 -12.56
CA THR A 5 3.41 20.37 -12.67
C THR A 5 3.22 20.86 -14.10
N ASP A 6 3.70 20.14 -15.13
CA ASP A 6 3.55 20.54 -16.53
C ASP A 6 2.09 20.56 -16.95
N PRO A 7 1.55 21.71 -17.43
CA PRO A 7 0.13 21.82 -17.78
C PRO A 7 -0.31 20.88 -18.92
N LEU A 8 0.57 20.62 -19.90
CA LEU A 8 0.22 19.72 -21.02
C LEU A 8 0.16 18.27 -20.56
N VAL A 9 1.09 17.86 -19.68
CA VAL A 9 1.10 16.51 -19.09
C VAL A 9 -0.15 16.32 -18.24
N LYS A 10 -0.47 17.26 -17.35
CA LYS A 10 -1.69 17.19 -16.52
C LYS A 10 -2.97 17.15 -17.34
N SER A 11 -3.03 17.93 -18.42
CA SER A 11 -4.17 17.89 -19.35
C SER A 11 -4.31 16.50 -19.99
N GLY A 12 -3.22 15.93 -20.52
CA GLY A 12 -3.24 14.59 -21.09
C GLY A 12 -3.64 13.50 -20.11
N GLN A 13 -3.11 13.54 -18.88
CA GLN A 13 -3.50 12.64 -17.80
C GLN A 13 -4.99 12.76 -17.46
N SER A 14 -5.49 13.99 -17.33
CA SER A 14 -6.91 14.25 -17.06
C SER A 14 -7.81 13.74 -18.19
N ASP A 15 -7.39 13.88 -19.46
CA ASP A 15 -8.17 13.40 -20.60
C ASP A 15 -8.26 11.87 -20.64
N VAL A 16 -7.17 11.17 -20.29
CA VAL A 16 -7.18 9.71 -20.16
C VAL A 16 -8.14 9.28 -19.04
N ILE A 17 -8.07 9.93 -17.87
CA ILE A 17 -8.94 9.63 -16.73
C ILE A 17 -10.42 9.85 -17.11
N ARG A 18 -10.76 10.97 -17.77
CA ARG A 18 -12.13 11.23 -18.22
C ARG A 18 -12.66 10.17 -19.16
N GLN A 19 -11.86 9.78 -20.17
CA GLN A 19 -12.25 8.75 -21.13
C GLN A 19 -12.46 7.38 -20.46
N LEU A 20 -11.56 6.99 -19.53
CA LEU A 20 -11.71 5.75 -18.78
C LEU A 20 -12.94 5.80 -17.87
N ALA A 21 -13.16 6.88 -17.14
CA ALA A 21 -14.33 7.06 -16.27
C ALA A 21 -15.63 7.00 -17.06
N GLU A 22 -15.69 7.64 -18.26
CA GLU A 22 -16.84 7.60 -19.13
C GLU A 22 -17.17 6.18 -19.61
N ARG A 23 -16.16 5.36 -19.87
CA ARG A 23 -16.37 3.96 -20.24
C ARG A 23 -16.77 3.10 -19.05
N LEU A 24 -16.03 3.22 -17.93
CA LEU A 24 -16.26 2.39 -16.76
C LEU A 24 -17.62 2.60 -16.11
N LYS A 25 -18.18 3.83 -16.14
CA LYS A 25 -19.53 4.10 -15.60
C LYS A 25 -20.64 3.32 -16.33
N GLN A 26 -20.37 2.82 -17.53
CA GLN A 26 -21.33 2.03 -18.31
C GLN A 26 -21.25 0.53 -17.97
N GLU A 27 -20.20 0.10 -17.27
CA GLU A 27 -19.97 -1.29 -16.92
C GLU A 27 -20.65 -1.61 -15.58
N PRO A 28 -21.61 -2.54 -15.53
CA PRO A 28 -22.43 -2.78 -14.35
C PRO A 28 -21.63 -3.30 -13.14
N ASN A 29 -20.47 -3.88 -13.38
CA ASN A 29 -19.59 -4.42 -12.33
C ASN A 29 -18.47 -3.46 -11.93
N ALA A 30 -18.32 -2.31 -12.60
CA ALA A 30 -17.34 -1.31 -12.23
C ALA A 30 -17.87 -0.44 -11.08
N THR A 31 -17.12 -0.35 -9.99
CA THR A 31 -17.48 0.48 -8.83
C THR A 31 -16.65 1.75 -8.71
N GLY A 32 -15.54 1.81 -9.43
CA GLY A 32 -14.61 2.94 -9.40
C GLY A 32 -13.33 2.62 -10.17
N MET A 33 -12.33 3.47 -10.00
CA MET A 33 -11.02 3.29 -10.62
C MET A 33 -9.88 3.76 -9.71
N THR A 34 -8.74 3.09 -9.81
CA THR A 34 -7.48 3.54 -9.23
C THR A 34 -6.72 4.37 -10.25
N VAL A 35 -6.22 5.52 -9.83
CA VAL A 35 -5.43 6.42 -10.68
C VAL A 35 -3.98 6.40 -10.24
N GLY A 36 -3.13 5.97 -11.15
CA GLY A 36 -1.71 5.80 -10.94
C GLY A 36 -1.38 4.65 -9.99
N ASN A 37 -0.33 3.93 -10.29
CA ASN A 37 0.26 2.92 -9.42
C ASN A 37 1.61 3.43 -8.93
N GLU A 38 1.80 3.49 -7.62
CA GLU A 38 3.06 3.89 -6.96
C GLU A 38 3.70 5.16 -7.54
N PHE A 39 2.85 6.09 -8.00
CA PHE A 39 3.29 7.32 -8.65
C PHE A 39 4.17 8.22 -7.76
N PRO A 40 4.13 8.15 -6.41
CA PRO A 40 5.08 8.90 -5.59
C PRO A 40 6.54 8.58 -5.91
N GLN A 41 6.86 7.37 -6.36
CA GLN A 41 8.21 6.98 -6.80
C GLN A 41 8.77 7.85 -7.94
N TYR A 42 7.89 8.49 -8.72
CA TYR A 42 8.29 9.38 -9.81
C TYR A 42 8.47 10.83 -9.37
N ALA A 43 8.25 11.15 -8.10
CA ALA A 43 8.61 12.44 -7.54
C ALA A 43 10.10 12.48 -7.17
N ALA A 44 10.74 13.62 -7.38
CA ALA A 44 12.11 13.84 -6.96
C ALA A 44 12.17 13.85 -5.43
N LEU A 45 12.97 12.95 -4.88
CA LEU A 45 13.30 12.91 -3.47
C LEU A 45 14.49 13.80 -3.17
N ALA A 46 14.73 14.03 -1.88
CA ALA A 46 15.95 14.66 -1.40
C ALA A 46 17.22 13.99 -1.97
N PRO A 47 18.37 14.69 -2.02
CA PRO A 47 19.59 14.23 -2.70
C PRO A 47 19.99 12.81 -2.31
N GLY A 48 20.23 11.96 -3.31
CA GLY A 48 20.64 10.55 -3.13
C GLY A 48 19.69 9.53 -3.74
N HIS A 49 18.45 9.88 -4.02
CA HIS A 49 17.52 9.05 -4.76
C HIS A 49 17.43 9.53 -6.21
N THR A 50 18.27 9.00 -7.06
CA THR A 50 18.32 9.40 -8.48
C THR A 50 17.55 8.41 -9.35
N HIS A 51 16.39 8.81 -9.80
CA HIS A 51 15.73 8.18 -10.94
C HIS A 51 15.74 9.17 -12.11
N PRO A 52 16.16 8.76 -13.32
CA PRO A 52 16.31 9.70 -14.44
C PRO A 52 15.01 10.33 -14.91
N THR A 53 13.87 9.81 -14.50
CA THR A 53 12.52 10.29 -14.88
C THR A 53 11.75 10.93 -13.71
N ARG A 54 12.40 11.19 -12.56
CA ARG A 54 11.70 11.83 -11.43
C ARG A 54 11.43 13.31 -11.70
N SER A 55 10.25 13.73 -11.28
CA SER A 55 9.75 15.09 -11.46
C SER A 55 9.74 15.82 -10.13
N GLU A 56 10.29 17.02 -10.09
CA GLU A 56 10.24 17.88 -8.90
C GLU A 56 8.82 18.43 -8.72
N CYS A 57 8.33 18.40 -7.50
CA CYS A 57 7.13 19.13 -7.09
C CYS A 57 7.18 19.43 -5.59
N THR A 58 6.44 20.44 -5.18
CA THR A 58 6.20 20.76 -3.77
C THR A 58 5.02 19.95 -3.23
N ILE A 59 4.81 19.96 -1.91
CA ILE A 59 3.65 19.32 -1.25
C ILE A 59 2.34 19.89 -1.79
N ASP A 60 2.27 21.21 -2.01
CA ASP A 60 1.08 21.90 -2.52
C ASP A 60 0.81 21.56 -4.01
N GLU A 61 1.86 21.42 -4.81
CA GLU A 61 1.74 20.97 -6.20
C GLU A 61 1.30 19.52 -6.29
N ALA A 62 1.79 18.64 -5.39
CA ALA A 62 1.33 17.27 -5.26
C ALA A 62 -0.16 17.22 -4.89
N GLN A 63 -0.61 18.02 -3.91
CA GLN A 63 -2.02 18.18 -3.56
C GLN A 63 -2.85 18.63 -4.77
N THR A 64 -2.40 19.66 -5.48
CA THR A 64 -3.09 20.18 -6.67
C THR A 64 -3.20 19.15 -7.77
N TRP A 65 -2.17 18.33 -7.96
CA TRP A 65 -2.19 17.24 -8.93
C TRP A 65 -3.23 16.18 -8.55
N LEU A 66 -3.24 15.73 -7.29
CA LEU A 66 -4.21 14.76 -6.79
C LEU A 66 -5.65 15.25 -6.98
N GLU A 67 -5.93 16.50 -6.63
CA GLU A 67 -7.25 17.12 -6.82
C GLU A 67 -7.64 17.21 -8.31
N THR A 68 -6.69 17.56 -9.16
CA THR A 68 -6.91 17.61 -10.61
C THR A 68 -7.32 16.26 -11.17
N MET A 69 -6.61 15.19 -10.79
CA MET A 69 -6.91 13.82 -11.24
C MET A 69 -8.26 13.33 -10.68
N HIS A 70 -8.54 13.60 -9.40
CA HIS A 70 -9.82 13.27 -8.78
C HIS A 70 -10.99 13.97 -9.48
N ASN A 71 -10.87 15.27 -9.72
CA ASN A 71 -11.92 16.04 -10.38
C ASN A 71 -12.16 15.57 -11.81
N ALA A 72 -11.10 15.23 -12.56
CA ALA A 72 -11.22 14.69 -13.92
C ALA A 72 -12.08 13.42 -13.97
N MET A 73 -11.96 12.54 -12.97
CA MET A 73 -12.83 11.36 -12.86
C MET A 73 -14.25 11.74 -12.43
N LYS A 74 -14.40 12.57 -11.38
CA LYS A 74 -15.70 12.96 -10.84
C LYS A 74 -16.57 13.73 -11.82
N ASP A 75 -15.98 14.51 -12.71
CA ASP A 75 -16.69 15.21 -13.79
C ASP A 75 -17.45 14.25 -14.72
N GLN A 76 -16.93 13.05 -14.93
CA GLN A 76 -17.53 12.04 -15.81
C GLN A 76 -18.34 10.98 -15.06
N TRP A 77 -17.91 10.64 -13.84
CA TRP A 77 -18.50 9.58 -13.02
C TRP A 77 -18.63 10.02 -11.56
N PRO A 78 -19.62 10.89 -11.22
CA PRO A 78 -19.78 11.44 -9.86
C PRO A 78 -19.94 10.38 -8.77
N GLU A 79 -20.62 9.26 -9.05
CA GLU A 79 -20.89 8.18 -8.09
C GLU A 79 -19.72 7.17 -8.01
N GLY A 80 -18.83 7.16 -8.99
CA GLY A 80 -17.70 6.23 -9.03
C GLY A 80 -16.75 6.45 -7.88
N ARG A 81 -16.23 5.38 -7.31
CA ARG A 81 -15.19 5.45 -6.28
C ARG A 81 -13.84 5.72 -6.93
N PHE A 82 -13.03 6.50 -6.27
CA PHE A 82 -11.73 6.92 -6.75
C PHE A 82 -10.66 6.58 -5.72
N TRP A 83 -9.59 5.94 -6.16
CA TRP A 83 -8.45 5.60 -5.32
C TRP A 83 -7.14 6.06 -5.99
N PHE A 84 -6.12 6.24 -5.17
CA PHE A 84 -4.74 6.40 -5.59
C PHE A 84 -3.93 5.17 -5.17
N GLY A 85 -2.96 4.73 -5.98
CA GLY A 85 -2.01 3.68 -5.60
C GLY A 85 -0.77 4.31 -4.98
N PHE A 86 -0.70 4.35 -3.65
CA PHE A 86 0.47 4.85 -2.92
C PHE A 86 1.38 3.69 -2.51
N ASP A 87 2.69 3.88 -2.70
CA ASP A 87 3.73 2.98 -2.21
C ASP A 87 3.95 3.09 -0.69
N ASP A 88 4.83 2.24 -0.13
CA ASP A 88 5.14 2.23 1.29
C ASP A 88 6.12 3.33 1.71
N ASP A 89 6.95 3.86 0.80
CA ASP A 89 7.90 4.94 1.07
C ASP A 89 7.20 6.22 1.58
N LEU A 90 6.00 6.48 1.12
CA LEU A 90 5.17 7.60 1.58
C LEU A 90 5.06 7.66 3.11
N TRP A 91 5.06 6.52 3.79
CA TRP A 91 4.89 6.43 5.25
C TRP A 91 6.17 6.72 6.03
N PHE A 92 7.36 6.66 5.39
CA PHE A 92 8.65 6.62 6.06
C PHE A 92 9.66 7.66 5.60
N VAL A 93 9.52 8.21 4.38
CA VAL A 93 10.53 9.08 3.80
C VAL A 93 10.22 10.54 4.10
N ASP A 94 11.03 11.15 4.98
CA ASP A 94 10.98 12.59 5.20
C ASP A 94 11.33 13.36 3.90
N ASN A 95 10.85 14.58 3.77
CA ASN A 95 11.05 15.47 2.61
C ASN A 95 10.46 14.94 1.29
N HIS A 96 9.59 13.95 1.33
CA HIS A 96 8.87 13.51 0.14
C HIS A 96 7.67 14.44 -0.12
N PRO A 97 7.43 14.91 -1.37
CA PRO A 97 6.33 15.82 -1.67
C PRO A 97 4.94 15.18 -1.49
N PHE A 98 4.83 13.88 -1.71
CA PHE A 98 3.65 13.12 -1.29
C PHE A 98 3.79 12.72 0.18
N THR A 99 2.78 12.99 0.99
CA THR A 99 2.81 12.79 2.44
C THR A 99 1.68 11.86 2.89
N PRO A 100 1.76 11.26 4.09
CA PRO A 100 0.65 10.46 4.63
C PRO A 100 -0.68 11.21 4.66
N ARG A 101 -0.66 12.55 4.86
CA ARG A 101 -1.86 13.39 4.78
C ARG A 101 -2.60 13.19 3.45
N HIS A 102 -1.88 13.16 2.33
CA HIS A 102 -2.49 12.93 1.02
C HIS A 102 -3.19 11.56 0.96
N ALA A 103 -2.54 10.50 1.41
CA ALA A 103 -3.12 9.17 1.38
C ALA A 103 -4.38 9.04 2.25
N VAL A 104 -4.41 9.72 3.41
CA VAL A 104 -5.54 9.61 4.35
C VAL A 104 -6.65 10.63 4.13
N THR A 105 -6.47 11.58 3.20
CA THR A 105 -7.50 12.60 2.89
C THR A 105 -8.02 12.53 1.46
N GLN A 106 -7.26 11.95 0.53
CA GLN A 106 -7.63 11.88 -0.87
C GLN A 106 -8.29 10.52 -1.22
N GLY A 107 -9.19 10.55 -2.20
CA GLY A 107 -9.90 9.35 -2.66
C GLY A 107 -10.91 8.78 -1.67
N PHE A 108 -11.53 7.65 -2.04
CA PHE A 108 -12.59 6.99 -1.27
C PHE A 108 -12.05 6.27 -0.02
N ALA A 109 -10.91 5.62 -0.13
CA ALA A 109 -10.26 4.88 0.93
C ALA A 109 -8.76 5.20 0.98
N THR A 110 -8.11 4.91 2.10
CA THR A 110 -6.65 4.90 2.17
C THR A 110 -6.14 3.58 1.60
N THR A 111 -5.33 3.67 0.56
CA THR A 111 -4.66 2.51 -0.04
C THR A 111 -3.27 2.34 0.56
N VAL A 112 -2.84 1.10 0.69
CA VAL A 112 -1.53 0.72 1.22
C VAL A 112 -0.94 -0.36 0.33
N HIS A 113 0.31 -0.20 -0.07
CA HIS A 113 1.15 -1.26 -0.64
C HIS A 113 2.11 -1.74 0.43
N SER A 114 2.39 -3.03 0.47
CA SER A 114 3.22 -3.63 1.51
C SER A 114 4.20 -4.62 0.92
N TRP A 115 5.46 -4.18 0.81
CA TRP A 115 6.51 -4.98 0.20
C TRP A 115 7.67 -5.23 1.16
N VAL A 116 7.80 -6.48 1.61
CA VAL A 116 8.83 -6.88 2.59
C VAL A 116 10.25 -6.84 2.03
N PHE A 117 10.44 -6.84 0.72
CA PHE A 117 11.76 -6.89 0.09
C PHE A 117 12.56 -5.58 0.22
N ALA A 118 11.88 -4.44 0.39
CA ALA A 118 12.54 -3.13 0.39
C ALA A 118 13.29 -2.84 1.69
N GLN A 119 12.66 -3.01 2.84
CA GLN A 119 13.23 -2.61 4.13
C GLN A 119 13.18 -3.73 5.18
N VAL A 120 12.07 -4.43 5.29
CA VAL A 120 11.81 -5.42 6.36
C VAL A 120 12.65 -6.67 6.18
N GLY A 121 12.64 -7.26 4.98
CA GLY A 121 13.38 -8.47 4.67
C GLY A 121 14.90 -8.29 4.83
N PRO A 122 15.51 -7.24 4.28
CA PRO A 122 16.94 -6.96 4.49
C PRO A 122 17.33 -6.79 5.95
N ARG A 123 16.45 -6.23 6.77
CA ARG A 123 16.74 -6.01 8.19
C ARG A 123 16.58 -7.26 9.05
N PHE A 124 15.48 -7.99 8.85
CA PHE A 124 15.08 -9.05 9.78
C PHE A 124 15.38 -10.45 9.26
N GLY A 125 15.58 -10.62 7.96
CA GLY A 125 15.82 -11.91 7.33
C GLY A 125 14.56 -12.76 7.14
N GLU A 126 14.77 -13.91 6.49
CA GLU A 126 13.72 -14.88 6.19
C GLU A 126 13.08 -15.45 7.45
N GLY A 127 11.76 -15.69 7.40
CA GLY A 127 11.01 -16.33 8.48
C GLY A 127 10.82 -15.48 9.74
N HIS A 128 11.34 -14.26 9.79
CA HIS A 128 11.14 -13.41 10.96
C HIS A 128 9.68 -12.90 11.00
N PRO A 129 9.02 -12.87 12.19
CA PRO A 129 7.62 -12.43 12.33
C PRO A 129 7.35 -11.02 11.80
N ALA A 130 8.34 -10.13 11.80
CA ALA A 130 8.24 -8.80 11.23
C ALA A 130 7.72 -8.79 9.80
N LEU A 131 8.03 -9.83 8.99
CA LEU A 131 7.60 -9.91 7.60
C LEU A 131 6.07 -10.08 7.51
N THR A 132 5.50 -10.94 8.33
CA THR A 132 4.05 -11.21 8.33
C THR A 132 3.24 -10.12 9.03
N TRP A 133 3.85 -9.39 9.97
CA TRP A 133 3.22 -8.27 10.66
C TRP A 133 3.31 -6.94 9.91
N PHE A 134 4.20 -6.81 8.94
CA PHE A 134 4.44 -5.54 8.25
C PHE A 134 3.19 -4.97 7.55
N PRO A 135 2.39 -5.75 6.81
CA PRO A 135 1.16 -5.22 6.22
C PRO A 135 0.18 -4.66 7.27
N ARG A 136 0.05 -5.34 8.41
CA ARG A 136 -0.77 -4.86 9.51
C ARG A 136 -0.23 -3.58 10.13
N TYR A 137 1.07 -3.48 10.31
CA TYR A 137 1.73 -2.26 10.83
C TYR A 137 1.44 -1.04 9.94
N LEU A 138 1.54 -1.19 8.62
CA LEU A 138 1.22 -0.12 7.67
C LEU A 138 -0.24 0.34 7.76
N LEU A 139 -1.18 -0.58 7.94
CA LEU A 139 -2.59 -0.24 8.14
C LEU A 139 -2.83 0.49 9.47
N GLU A 140 -2.16 0.11 10.54
CA GLU A 140 -2.21 0.83 11.82
C GLU A 140 -1.58 2.23 11.69
N LEU A 141 -0.51 2.36 10.92
CA LEU A 141 0.13 3.65 10.64
C LEU A 141 -0.80 4.56 9.81
N ALA A 142 -1.42 4.03 8.76
CA ALA A 142 -2.44 4.73 7.99
C ALA A 142 -3.61 5.20 8.88
N ARG A 143 -4.02 4.38 9.83
CA ARG A 143 -5.05 4.72 10.82
C ARG A 143 -4.60 5.84 11.76
N ALA A 144 -3.35 5.79 12.22
CA ALA A 144 -2.78 6.81 13.11
C ALA A 144 -2.65 8.19 12.45
N TRP A 145 -2.48 8.22 11.13
CA TRP A 145 -2.48 9.44 10.35
C TRP A 145 -3.88 9.93 9.97
N SER A 146 -4.90 9.07 9.95
CA SER A 146 -6.24 9.47 9.49
C SER A 146 -6.95 10.37 10.50
N PRO A 147 -7.47 11.54 10.08
CA PRO A 147 -8.33 12.37 10.92
C PRO A 147 -9.72 11.73 11.11
N ASP A 148 -10.13 10.83 10.23
CA ASP A 148 -11.37 10.05 10.33
C ASP A 148 -11.06 8.60 10.75
N PRO A 149 -11.41 8.21 11.99
CA PRO A 149 -11.18 6.85 12.47
C PRO A 149 -12.03 5.78 11.75
N LYS A 150 -13.03 6.20 10.96
CA LYS A 150 -13.89 5.30 10.17
C LYS A 150 -13.50 5.23 8.70
N ARG A 151 -12.46 5.98 8.28
CA ARG A 151 -12.04 5.97 6.89
C ARG A 151 -11.70 4.55 6.46
N PRO A 152 -12.24 4.07 5.31
CA PRO A 152 -11.94 2.74 4.80
C PRO A 152 -10.46 2.57 4.49
N LEU A 153 -9.95 1.35 4.67
CA LEU A 153 -8.60 0.93 4.31
C LEU A 153 -8.66 -0.13 3.22
N TRP A 154 -7.73 -0.08 2.29
CA TRP A 154 -7.51 -1.11 1.29
C TRP A 154 -6.02 -1.46 1.23
N LEU A 155 -5.66 -2.66 1.65
CA LEU A 155 -4.34 -3.21 1.36
C LEU A 155 -4.32 -3.60 -0.10
N GLN A 156 -3.87 -2.67 -0.94
CA GLN A 156 -4.02 -2.73 -2.39
C GLN A 156 -2.97 -3.63 -3.05
N GLU A 157 -1.80 -3.76 -2.40
CA GLU A 157 -0.78 -4.71 -2.79
C GLU A 157 -0.13 -5.36 -1.58
N VAL A 158 -0.03 -6.68 -1.61
CA VAL A 158 0.78 -7.50 -0.73
C VAL A 158 1.16 -8.79 -1.47
N GLY A 159 2.35 -9.28 -1.29
CA GLY A 159 2.82 -10.49 -1.96
C GLY A 159 3.94 -11.19 -1.21
N ALA A 160 4.36 -12.36 -1.71
CA ALA A 160 5.41 -13.19 -1.16
C ALA A 160 6.66 -13.19 -2.06
N PRO A 161 7.51 -12.14 -2.00
CA PRO A 161 8.69 -12.05 -2.84
C PRO A 161 9.72 -13.12 -2.44
N ARG A 162 10.12 -13.95 -3.39
CA ARG A 162 11.00 -15.12 -3.17
C ARG A 162 12.39 -14.75 -2.65
N THR A 163 12.78 -13.51 -2.78
CA THR A 163 14.01 -12.98 -2.17
C THR A 163 14.04 -13.02 -0.64
N HIS A 164 12.86 -13.04 0.02
CA HIS A 164 12.74 -13.04 1.48
C HIS A 164 11.66 -14.00 2.00
N VAL A 165 10.85 -14.55 1.11
CA VAL A 165 9.82 -15.55 1.41
C VAL A 165 10.02 -16.73 0.46
N PRO A 166 10.92 -17.69 0.78
CA PRO A 166 11.16 -18.87 -0.03
C PRO A 166 9.89 -19.71 -0.28
N ASP A 167 9.89 -20.52 -1.33
CA ASP A 167 8.73 -21.34 -1.71
C ASP A 167 8.19 -22.19 -0.55
N ASP A 168 9.06 -22.78 0.25
CA ASP A 168 8.70 -23.62 1.40
C ASP A 168 7.97 -22.83 2.51
N ASN A 169 8.15 -21.52 2.55
CA ASN A 169 7.56 -20.62 3.55
C ASN A 169 6.36 -19.81 3.01
N ALA A 170 6.11 -19.82 1.70
CA ALA A 170 5.13 -18.94 1.06
C ALA A 170 3.69 -19.18 1.56
N ALA A 171 3.27 -20.44 1.72
CA ALA A 171 1.97 -20.78 2.24
C ALA A 171 1.79 -20.33 3.71
N ALA A 172 2.80 -20.54 4.55
CA ALA A 172 2.78 -20.09 5.95
C ALA A 172 2.79 -18.57 6.06
N PHE A 173 3.59 -17.90 5.24
CA PHE A 173 3.60 -16.43 5.14
C PHE A 173 2.22 -15.89 4.76
N MET A 174 1.58 -16.47 3.72
CA MET A 174 0.23 -16.12 3.29
C MET A 174 -0.77 -16.26 4.45
N THR A 175 -0.84 -17.43 5.06
CA THR A 175 -1.81 -17.75 6.13
C THR A 175 -1.62 -16.81 7.33
N THR A 176 -0.38 -16.62 7.79
CA THR A 176 -0.07 -15.77 8.95
C THR A 176 -0.37 -14.30 8.65
N THR A 177 -0.01 -13.83 7.47
CA THR A 177 -0.31 -12.46 7.03
C THR A 177 -1.82 -12.22 7.02
N MET A 178 -2.58 -13.09 6.36
CA MET A 178 -4.04 -12.96 6.30
C MET A 178 -4.70 -13.01 7.68
N ALA A 179 -4.25 -13.89 8.56
CA ALA A 179 -4.73 -13.96 9.95
C ALA A 179 -4.46 -12.63 10.71
N SER A 180 -3.29 -12.01 10.52
CA SER A 180 -2.97 -10.72 11.13
C SER A 180 -3.87 -9.59 10.64
N LEU A 181 -4.37 -9.69 9.41
CA LEU A 181 -5.21 -8.70 8.75
C LEU A 181 -6.70 -8.84 9.10
N ALA A 182 -7.18 -10.05 9.38
CA ALA A 182 -8.61 -10.36 9.58
C ALA A 182 -9.27 -9.48 10.65
N SER A 183 -8.54 -9.14 11.71
CA SER A 183 -9.04 -8.28 12.80
C SER A 183 -8.79 -6.77 12.61
N THR A 184 -8.44 -6.32 11.39
CA THR A 184 -8.16 -4.90 11.12
C THR A 184 -9.44 -4.08 11.01
N PRO A 185 -9.69 -3.10 11.89
CA PRO A 185 -10.89 -2.29 11.79
C PRO A 185 -10.94 -1.49 10.49
N GLY A 186 -12.06 -1.55 9.76
CA GLY A 186 -12.27 -0.79 8.53
C GLY A 186 -11.42 -1.21 7.34
N LEU A 187 -10.77 -2.38 7.38
CA LEU A 187 -10.16 -2.98 6.20
C LEU A 187 -11.29 -3.55 5.32
N GLU A 188 -11.48 -2.95 4.15
CA GLU A 188 -12.54 -3.35 3.21
C GLU A 188 -12.03 -4.36 2.16
N ALA A 189 -10.75 -4.30 1.82
CA ALA A 189 -10.18 -5.16 0.80
C ALA A 189 -8.69 -5.46 1.03
N VAL A 190 -8.29 -6.64 0.59
CA VAL A 190 -6.90 -7.06 0.43
C VAL A 190 -6.73 -7.59 -0.98
N THR A 191 -5.74 -7.06 -1.71
CA THR A 191 -5.37 -7.57 -3.03
C THR A 191 -4.00 -8.21 -2.96
N TRP A 192 -3.96 -9.51 -3.24
CA TRP A 192 -2.68 -10.20 -3.36
C TRP A 192 -2.06 -9.96 -4.73
N TRP A 193 -0.81 -9.56 -4.75
CA TRP A 193 -0.05 -9.39 -5.97
C TRP A 193 0.83 -10.61 -6.24
N CYS A 194 0.56 -11.40 -7.27
CA CYS A 194 -0.52 -11.20 -8.24
C CYS A 194 -1.17 -12.55 -8.58
N SER A 195 -2.02 -12.61 -9.61
CA SER A 195 -2.70 -13.86 -9.96
C SER A 195 -1.76 -14.89 -10.57
N HIS A 196 -0.94 -14.52 -11.56
CA HIS A 196 -0.03 -15.41 -12.26
C HIS A 196 1.40 -14.86 -12.25
N ASP A 197 2.37 -15.76 -12.31
CA ASP A 197 3.76 -15.40 -12.53
C ASP A 197 3.91 -14.65 -13.85
N VAL A 198 4.86 -13.73 -13.92
CA VAL A 198 5.23 -13.08 -15.18
C VAL A 198 5.99 -14.07 -16.06
N SER A 199 5.64 -14.12 -17.35
CA SER A 199 6.36 -14.98 -18.28
C SER A 199 7.81 -14.54 -18.46
N ARG A 200 8.75 -15.49 -18.41
CA ARG A 200 10.17 -15.21 -18.65
C ARG A 200 10.49 -14.87 -20.10
N ASP A 201 9.52 -14.92 -21.00
CA ASP A 201 9.64 -14.38 -22.36
C ASP A 201 9.59 -12.83 -22.36
N LEU A 202 9.11 -12.22 -21.28
CA LEU A 202 9.15 -10.79 -21.03
C LEU A 202 10.43 -10.46 -20.26
N LEU A 203 11.43 -9.94 -20.95
CA LEU A 203 12.82 -9.83 -20.43
C LEU A 203 13.10 -8.56 -19.63
N ASP A 204 12.16 -7.66 -19.51
CA ASP A 204 12.31 -6.32 -18.91
C ASP A 204 11.78 -6.20 -17.48
N PHE A 205 11.31 -7.30 -16.88
CA PHE A 205 10.87 -7.33 -15.51
C PHE A 205 12.02 -7.60 -14.52
N PRO A 206 11.99 -7.04 -13.30
CA PRO A 206 12.88 -7.45 -12.21
C PRO A 206 12.72 -8.94 -11.88
N GLU A 207 13.78 -9.61 -11.45
CA GLU A 207 13.75 -11.05 -11.14
C GLU A 207 12.64 -11.44 -10.15
N LEU A 208 12.34 -10.58 -9.20
CA LEU A 208 11.30 -10.84 -8.19
C LEU A 208 9.89 -11.00 -8.79
N GLU A 209 9.59 -10.29 -9.89
CA GLU A 209 8.26 -10.31 -10.52
C GLU A 209 7.90 -11.64 -11.16
N TYR A 210 8.93 -12.40 -11.59
CA TYR A 210 8.72 -13.68 -12.27
C TYR A 210 8.14 -14.79 -11.38
N SER A 211 8.00 -14.56 -10.06
CA SER A 211 7.55 -15.57 -9.11
C SER A 211 6.54 -15.08 -8.07
N LEU A 212 5.93 -13.90 -8.27
CA LEU A 212 4.97 -13.32 -7.33
C LEU A 212 3.55 -13.90 -7.46
N GLY A 213 3.23 -14.57 -8.57
CA GLY A 213 1.90 -15.11 -8.84
C GLY A 213 1.43 -16.15 -7.83
N LEU A 214 0.11 -16.23 -7.63
CA LEU A 214 -0.56 -17.34 -6.96
C LEU A 214 -0.56 -18.60 -7.83
N PHE A 215 -0.53 -18.40 -9.13
CA PHE A 215 -0.49 -19.45 -10.13
C PHE A 215 0.77 -19.31 -10.97
N THR A 216 1.28 -20.43 -11.43
CA THR A 216 2.32 -20.46 -12.46
C THR A 216 1.76 -20.01 -13.81
N ASN A 217 2.61 -19.78 -14.81
CA ASN A 217 2.18 -19.33 -16.15
C ASN A 217 1.25 -20.29 -16.87
N ASP A 218 1.28 -21.59 -16.53
CA ASP A 218 0.39 -22.62 -17.08
C ASP A 218 -0.90 -22.79 -16.29
N GLY A 219 -1.12 -21.96 -15.25
CA GLY A 219 -2.31 -21.97 -14.41
C GLY A 219 -2.29 -23.00 -13.27
N THR A 220 -1.13 -23.60 -12.98
CA THR A 220 -1.00 -24.51 -11.82
C THR A 220 -1.02 -23.69 -10.53
N PRO A 221 -1.92 -24.00 -9.56
CA PRO A 221 -1.95 -23.29 -8.27
C PRO A 221 -0.71 -23.60 -7.44
N LYS A 222 -0.09 -22.56 -6.89
CA LYS A 222 1.04 -22.69 -5.97
C LYS A 222 0.55 -22.94 -4.53
N PRO A 223 1.42 -23.37 -3.59
CA PRO A 223 1.04 -23.63 -2.21
C PRO A 223 0.32 -22.46 -1.53
N GLU A 224 0.75 -21.23 -1.77
CA GLU A 224 0.11 -20.03 -1.22
C GLU A 224 -1.29 -19.78 -1.79
N ALA A 225 -1.57 -20.17 -3.04
CA ALA A 225 -2.93 -20.08 -3.60
C ALA A 225 -3.88 -21.04 -2.90
N LEU A 226 -3.42 -22.26 -2.62
CA LEU A 226 -4.21 -23.26 -1.88
C LEU A 226 -4.44 -22.78 -0.44
N ALA A 227 -3.41 -22.25 0.22
CA ALA A 227 -3.51 -21.69 1.55
C ALA A 227 -4.50 -20.51 1.61
N LEU A 228 -4.48 -19.61 0.60
CA LEU A 228 -5.44 -18.51 0.51
C LEU A 228 -6.88 -19.01 0.40
N ALA A 229 -7.12 -20.02 -0.44
CA ALA A 229 -8.47 -20.60 -0.60
C ALA A 229 -9.00 -21.19 0.71
N GLU A 230 -8.14 -21.73 1.56
CA GLU A 230 -8.51 -22.28 2.87
C GLU A 230 -8.85 -21.19 3.90
N VAL A 231 -8.16 -20.02 3.88
CA VAL A 231 -8.37 -18.97 4.89
C VAL A 231 -9.47 -17.97 4.54
N ILE A 232 -9.83 -17.81 3.26
CA ILE A 232 -10.88 -16.85 2.81
C ILE A 232 -12.20 -16.99 3.59
N PRO A 233 -12.76 -18.20 3.83
CA PRO A 233 -14.02 -18.33 4.56
C PRO A 233 -13.95 -17.77 5.99
N ASP A 234 -12.79 -17.84 6.63
CA ASP A 234 -12.62 -17.42 8.02
C ASP A 234 -12.45 -15.91 8.14
N LEU A 235 -11.89 -15.25 7.10
CA LEU A 235 -11.68 -13.79 7.09
C LEU A 235 -12.99 -12.99 7.24
N HIS A 236 -14.11 -13.55 6.82
CA HIS A 236 -15.42 -12.90 6.92
C HIS A 236 -16.05 -12.99 8.32
N ASN A 237 -15.53 -13.86 9.18
CA ASN A 237 -16.12 -14.16 10.49
C ASN A 237 -15.43 -13.44 11.65
N ASP A 238 -14.24 -12.89 11.43
CA ASP A 238 -13.49 -12.24 12.49
C ASP A 238 -14.05 -10.86 12.82
N GLN A 239 -14.30 -10.65 14.13
CA GLN A 239 -14.70 -9.34 14.64
C GLN A 239 -13.46 -8.49 14.87
N PRO A 240 -13.49 -7.20 14.48
CA PRO A 240 -12.38 -6.29 14.74
C PRO A 240 -12.03 -6.29 16.23
N GLN A 241 -10.81 -6.69 16.55
CA GLN A 241 -10.31 -6.68 17.92
C GLN A 241 -9.42 -5.46 18.14
N HIS A 242 -9.91 -4.53 18.94
CA HIS A 242 -9.06 -3.45 19.45
C HIS A 242 -8.33 -3.92 20.71
N GLN A 243 -7.03 -3.75 20.71
CA GLN A 243 -6.25 -3.87 21.93
C GLN A 243 -6.65 -2.72 22.88
N ARG A 244 -6.86 -3.03 24.17
CA ARG A 244 -7.19 -2.01 25.18
C ARG A 244 -5.95 -1.29 25.71
N ASP A 245 -4.76 -1.72 25.29
CA ASP A 245 -3.49 -1.18 25.74
C ASP A 245 -3.24 0.23 25.21
N GLU A 246 -2.38 0.97 25.89
CA GLU A 246 -1.95 2.29 25.44
C GLU A 246 -1.27 2.18 24.07
N PRO A 247 -1.58 3.11 23.14
CA PRO A 247 -0.97 3.11 21.82
C PRO A 247 0.52 3.45 21.91
N LEU A 248 1.32 2.89 21.01
CA LEU A 248 2.67 3.39 20.79
C LEU A 248 2.59 4.74 20.07
N GLU A 249 3.27 5.73 20.62
CA GLU A 249 3.22 7.10 20.11
C GLU A 249 4.41 7.43 19.22
N PHE A 250 4.17 8.26 18.23
CA PHE A 250 5.23 8.87 17.42
C PHE A 250 4.87 10.32 17.12
N SER A 251 5.89 11.16 16.98
CA SER A 251 5.72 12.57 16.63
C SER A 251 6.08 12.80 15.15
N ALA A 252 5.15 13.37 14.41
CA ALA A 252 5.38 13.77 13.02
C ALA A 252 4.46 14.93 12.64
N ASN A 253 4.96 15.85 11.82
CA ASN A 253 4.21 17.01 11.36
C ASN A 253 3.10 16.58 10.40
N TRP A 254 1.87 17.02 10.66
CA TRP A 254 0.71 16.68 9.85
C TRP A 254 0.81 17.19 8.40
N ASP A 255 1.24 18.44 8.22
CA ASP A 255 1.21 19.09 6.92
C ASP A 255 2.38 18.67 6.03
N THR A 256 3.56 18.54 6.60
CA THR A 256 4.78 18.22 5.87
C THR A 256 5.16 16.75 5.91
N GLY A 257 4.63 16.01 6.88
CA GLY A 257 5.04 14.63 7.16
C GLY A 257 6.44 14.53 7.78
N GLU A 258 7.10 15.64 8.11
CA GLU A 258 8.42 15.62 8.74
C GLU A 258 8.40 14.86 10.06
N GLY A 259 9.42 14.05 10.32
CA GLY A 259 9.52 13.17 11.48
C GLY A 259 8.94 11.77 11.27
N ARG A 260 8.27 11.51 10.12
CA ARG A 260 7.68 10.18 9.86
C ARG A 260 8.71 9.06 9.67
N SER A 261 9.97 9.40 9.43
CA SER A 261 11.05 8.41 9.32
C SER A 261 11.24 7.57 10.59
N VAL A 262 10.79 8.04 11.75
CA VAL A 262 10.76 7.23 13.00
C VAL A 262 9.86 5.99 12.88
N CYS A 263 8.89 6.02 11.95
CA CYS A 263 7.99 4.89 11.67
C CYS A 263 8.59 3.87 10.69
N SER A 264 9.79 4.14 10.13
CA SER A 264 10.44 3.22 9.19
C SER A 264 10.63 1.83 9.83
N PRO A 265 10.48 0.75 9.03
CA PRO A 265 10.83 -0.60 9.47
C PRO A 265 12.27 -0.74 9.95
N THR A 266 13.15 0.20 9.61
CA THR A 266 14.53 0.24 10.11
C THR A 266 14.66 0.92 11.48
N GLY A 267 13.60 1.54 12.00
CA GLY A 267 13.56 2.23 13.29
C GLY A 267 13.16 1.35 14.47
N ASP A 268 13.31 1.91 15.69
CA ASP A 268 12.99 1.19 16.93
C ASP A 268 11.49 1.06 17.16
N LEU A 269 10.68 2.01 16.69
CA LEU A 269 9.23 1.97 16.84
C LEU A 269 8.64 0.71 16.22
N PHE A 270 9.07 0.36 15.00
CA PHE A 270 8.60 -0.85 14.34
C PHE A 270 9.02 -2.11 15.10
N SER A 271 10.27 -2.19 15.57
CA SER A 271 10.72 -3.33 16.39
C SER A 271 9.90 -3.50 17.66
N GLN A 272 9.67 -2.42 18.41
CA GLN A 272 8.84 -2.43 19.62
C GLN A 272 7.40 -2.86 19.30
N TRP A 273 6.86 -2.39 18.18
CA TRP A 273 5.52 -2.74 17.73
C TRP A 273 5.40 -4.24 17.41
N VAL A 274 6.38 -4.80 16.67
CA VAL A 274 6.42 -6.24 16.35
C VAL A 274 6.59 -7.08 17.61
N ASP A 275 7.50 -6.73 18.50
CA ASP A 275 7.73 -7.44 19.78
C ASP A 275 6.46 -7.48 20.64
N GLN A 276 5.70 -6.38 20.67
CA GLN A 276 4.43 -6.33 21.37
C GLN A 276 3.36 -7.17 20.70
N ALA A 277 3.27 -7.12 19.35
CA ALA A 277 2.35 -7.93 18.58
C ALA A 277 2.59 -9.43 18.81
N GLU A 278 3.83 -9.88 18.71
CA GLU A 278 4.20 -11.28 18.95
C GLU A 278 3.89 -11.72 20.38
N ARG A 279 4.22 -10.91 21.37
CA ARG A 279 3.97 -11.24 22.78
C ARG A 279 2.48 -11.38 23.10
N THR A 280 1.64 -10.57 22.47
CA THR A 280 0.20 -10.48 22.80
C THR A 280 -0.70 -11.21 21.80
N GLY A 281 -0.18 -11.59 20.64
CA GLY A 281 -0.96 -12.10 19.51
C GLY A 281 -1.92 -11.04 18.91
N LYS A 282 -1.70 -9.74 19.20
CA LYS A 282 -2.59 -8.64 18.78
C LYS A 282 -1.77 -7.45 18.30
N ALA A 283 -2.22 -6.83 17.23
CA ALA A 283 -1.61 -5.62 16.70
C ALA A 283 -1.73 -4.44 17.67
N PRO A 284 -0.63 -3.85 18.14
CA PRO A 284 -0.66 -2.61 18.91
C PRO A 284 -1.23 -1.46 18.08
N ARG A 285 -1.94 -0.54 18.74
CA ARG A 285 -2.35 0.71 18.10
C ARG A 285 -1.17 1.67 17.99
N LEU A 286 -1.18 2.48 16.95
CA LEU A 286 -0.29 3.63 16.80
C LEU A 286 -1.06 4.92 17.05
N ARG A 287 -0.39 5.93 17.58
CA ARG A 287 -0.93 7.28 17.73
C ARG A 287 0.12 8.32 17.33
N ARG A 288 -0.23 9.18 16.37
CA ARG A 288 0.56 10.37 16.05
C ARG A 288 0.24 11.47 17.07
N VAL A 289 1.27 12.07 17.64
CA VAL A 289 1.20 13.18 18.60
C VAL A 289 1.87 14.44 18.06
#